data_315d5a24496383a94d5af80061bb0c45
#
_entry.id   315d5a24496383a94d5af80061bb0c45
#
_cell.length_a   1.000
_cell.length_b   1.000
_cell.length_c   1.000
_cell.angle_alpha   90.00
_cell.angle_beta   90.00
_cell.angle_gamma   90.00
#
_symmetry.space_group_name_H-M   'P 1'
#
loop_
_entity.id
_entity.type
_entity.pdbx_description
1 polymer ?
#
loop_
_entity_poly.entity_id
_entity_poly.type
_entity_poly.pdbx_seq_one_letter_code
_entity_poly.pdbx_strand_id
1 'polypeptide(L)'
;MSATARDILADLAPTGKLRVAINLANFLLTKTHPTTGEHGGVAVELGTELGRRLGVEVQIIAYPSPGALADAASSGVWDVGFLGAEPQRATEIDFTAPYVEIEATYLVPAGSPLKTVADVDSPGQRIGVMAKSAYDLYLTRSLKHAKLIHEDSLDRAFRRYVDDRLEALAGLRPALLADRQKQLGSRVLEGNFTSVKQAAGTPKGRPAGAGYLREFIEDVKQSGLVWRAVESNGIQGLTLAAPATDRVFLPVPLNFQSR
;
A
#
# COMPACT_ATOMS: atom_id res chain seq x y z
N MET A 1 26.76 -6.86 14.31
CA MET A 1 26.31 -6.61 15.69
C MET A 1 24.78 -6.47 15.65
N SER A 2 24.06 -7.12 16.55
CA SER A 2 22.60 -6.97 16.65
C SER A 2 22.27 -5.57 17.18
N ALA A 3 21.22 -4.93 16.60
CA ALA A 3 20.74 -3.63 17.08
C ALA A 3 20.19 -3.76 18.50
N THR A 4 20.44 -2.78 19.36
CA THR A 4 19.87 -2.76 20.72
C THR A 4 18.42 -2.27 20.71
N ALA A 5 17.63 -2.57 21.74
CA ALA A 5 16.29 -2.05 21.90
C ALA A 5 16.27 -0.49 21.89
N ARG A 6 17.31 0.12 22.42
CA ARG A 6 17.49 1.58 22.42
C ARG A 6 17.65 2.14 21.01
N ASP A 7 18.46 1.47 20.16
CA ASP A 7 18.66 1.91 18.76
C ASP A 7 17.39 1.77 17.94
N ILE A 8 16.63 0.69 18.15
CA ILE A 8 15.33 0.46 17.50
C ILE A 8 14.33 1.56 17.89
N LEU A 9 14.23 1.89 19.17
CA LEU A 9 13.34 2.96 19.64
C LEU A 9 13.79 4.35 19.16
N ALA A 10 15.10 4.60 19.08
CA ALA A 10 15.61 5.85 18.53
C ALA A 10 15.21 6.03 17.04
N ASP A 11 15.15 4.93 16.29
CA ASP A 11 14.76 4.96 14.88
C ASP A 11 13.23 4.99 14.67
N LEU A 12 12.45 4.18 15.42
CA LEU A 12 11.01 3.98 15.17
C LEU A 12 10.09 4.83 16.07
N ALA A 13 10.60 5.31 17.20
CA ALA A 13 9.82 6.15 18.13
C ALA A 13 10.65 7.33 18.67
N PRO A 14 11.29 8.14 17.81
CA PRO A 14 12.22 9.21 18.24
C PRO A 14 11.55 10.29 19.09
N THR A 15 10.21 10.40 19.02
CA THR A 15 9.41 11.36 19.80
C THR A 15 8.77 10.75 21.05
N GLY A 16 9.11 9.49 21.38
CA GLY A 16 8.46 8.72 22.44
C GLY A 16 7.16 8.04 22.01
N LYS A 17 6.69 8.27 20.78
CA LYS A 17 5.53 7.61 20.15
C LYS A 17 5.92 7.05 18.80
N LEU A 18 5.27 5.97 18.40
CA LEU A 18 5.35 5.43 17.04
C LEU A 18 4.33 6.15 16.15
N ARG A 19 4.80 6.97 15.21
CA ARG A 19 3.94 7.68 14.26
C ARG A 19 3.76 6.81 13.00
N VAL A 20 2.54 6.26 12.85
CA VAL A 20 2.19 5.32 11.77
C VAL A 20 1.43 6.04 10.68
N ALA A 21 2.02 6.15 9.49
CA ALA A 21 1.41 6.74 8.32
C ALA A 21 0.58 5.71 7.55
N ILE A 22 -0.67 6.05 7.25
CA ILE A 22 -1.60 5.21 6.48
C ILE A 22 -2.14 5.94 5.25
N ASN A 23 -2.44 5.16 4.19
CA ASN A 23 -2.93 5.64 2.92
C ASN A 23 -4.44 5.41 2.80
N LEU A 24 -5.25 6.45 2.93
CA LEU A 24 -6.72 6.38 2.89
C LEU A 24 -7.28 6.04 1.50
N ALA A 25 -6.52 6.25 0.41
CA ALA A 25 -6.94 5.82 -0.93
C ALA A 25 -6.96 4.30 -1.09
N ASN A 26 -6.31 3.55 -0.21
CA ASN A 26 -6.39 2.08 -0.19
C ASN A 26 -7.48 1.60 0.78
N PHE A 27 -8.73 1.74 0.37
CA PHE A 27 -9.89 1.34 1.16
C PHE A 27 -9.95 -0.16 1.52
N LEU A 28 -9.12 -1.01 0.91
CA LEU A 28 -8.99 -2.42 1.29
C LEU A 28 -8.24 -2.56 2.62
N LEU A 29 -7.19 -1.78 2.81
CA LEU A 29 -6.28 -1.92 3.95
C LEU A 29 -6.46 -0.84 5.01
N THR A 30 -7.23 0.21 4.70
CA THR A 30 -7.55 1.30 5.63
C THR A 30 -9.04 1.62 5.58
N LYS A 31 -9.61 1.94 6.72
CA LYS A 31 -11.02 2.34 6.85
C LYS A 31 -11.08 3.58 7.73
N THR A 32 -12.06 4.42 7.51
CA THR A 32 -12.41 5.53 8.40
C THR A 32 -13.84 5.35 8.85
N HIS A 33 -14.06 5.34 10.15
CA HIS A 33 -15.40 5.22 10.70
C HIS A 33 -16.21 6.48 10.34
N PRO A 34 -17.39 6.36 9.72
CA PRO A 34 -18.09 7.50 9.13
C PRO A 34 -18.57 8.53 10.17
N THR A 35 -18.79 8.10 11.42
CA THR A 35 -19.32 8.97 12.49
C THR A 35 -18.22 9.49 13.40
N THR A 36 -17.27 8.64 13.83
CA THR A 36 -16.23 9.03 14.79
C THR A 36 -14.98 9.60 14.12
N GLY A 37 -14.78 9.33 12.83
CA GLY A 37 -13.55 9.68 12.11
C GLY A 37 -12.34 8.79 12.46
N GLU A 38 -12.53 7.80 13.33
CA GLU A 38 -11.46 6.88 13.71
C GLU A 38 -11.00 6.03 12.53
N HIS A 39 -9.69 5.86 12.43
CA HIS A 39 -9.08 5.03 11.41
C HIS A 39 -8.89 3.59 11.89
N GLY A 40 -9.14 2.64 11.01
CA GLY A 40 -9.00 1.20 11.25
C GLY A 40 -8.50 0.48 9.98
N GLY A 41 -8.61 -0.85 10.01
CA GLY A 41 -8.19 -1.73 8.92
C GLY A 41 -6.80 -2.31 9.14
N VAL A 42 -6.38 -3.18 8.22
CA VAL A 42 -5.15 -3.99 8.35
C VAL A 42 -3.91 -3.15 8.66
N ALA A 43 -3.74 -2.00 7.99
CA ALA A 43 -2.58 -1.13 8.22
C ALA A 43 -2.53 -0.57 9.65
N VAL A 44 -3.69 -0.18 10.19
CA VAL A 44 -3.81 0.31 11.59
C VAL A 44 -3.56 -0.81 12.59
N GLU A 45 -4.11 -2.01 12.35
CA GLU A 45 -3.91 -3.17 13.22
C GLU A 45 -2.43 -3.59 13.28
N LEU A 46 -1.74 -3.63 12.13
CA LEU A 46 -0.30 -3.92 12.09
C LEU A 46 0.52 -2.84 12.78
N GLY A 47 0.20 -1.56 12.57
CA GLY A 47 0.85 -0.44 13.25
C GLY A 47 0.65 -0.47 14.77
N THR A 48 -0.55 -0.82 15.23
CA THR A 48 -0.90 -0.97 16.65
C THR A 48 -0.12 -2.13 17.29
N GLU A 49 -0.06 -3.28 16.62
CA GLU A 49 0.73 -4.42 17.10
C GLU A 49 2.23 -4.10 17.16
N LEU A 50 2.75 -3.35 16.18
CA LEU A 50 4.14 -2.88 16.21
C LEU A 50 4.39 -1.99 17.44
N GLY A 51 3.52 -1.02 17.70
CA GLY A 51 3.63 -0.15 18.88
C GLY A 51 3.54 -0.94 20.19
N ARG A 52 2.63 -1.92 20.28
CA ARG A 52 2.52 -2.83 21.43
C ARG A 52 3.83 -3.61 21.68
N ARG A 53 4.47 -4.11 20.63
CA ARG A 53 5.77 -4.83 20.75
C ARG A 53 6.91 -3.91 21.15
N LEU A 54 6.90 -2.66 20.69
CA LEU A 54 7.89 -1.64 21.06
C LEU A 54 7.63 -1.04 22.46
N GLY A 55 6.44 -1.28 23.05
CA GLY A 55 6.05 -0.70 24.34
C GLY A 55 5.82 0.81 24.28
N VAL A 56 5.37 1.34 23.14
CA VAL A 56 5.14 2.77 22.93
C VAL A 56 3.70 3.03 22.43
N GLU A 57 3.21 4.24 22.71
CA GLU A 57 1.94 4.73 22.17
C GLU A 57 2.02 4.88 20.65
N VAL A 58 0.92 4.53 19.96
CA VAL A 58 0.79 4.69 18.50
C VAL A 58 0.01 5.94 18.17
N GLN A 59 0.54 6.75 17.25
CA GLN A 59 -0.15 7.87 16.64
C GLN A 59 -0.38 7.61 15.17
N ILE A 60 -1.64 7.51 14.75
CA ILE A 60 -1.99 7.33 13.34
C ILE A 60 -1.95 8.67 12.62
N ILE A 61 -1.26 8.71 11.46
CA ILE A 61 -1.17 9.87 10.57
C ILE A 61 -1.75 9.46 9.22
N ALA A 62 -2.92 9.99 8.90
CA ALA A 62 -3.65 9.64 7.69
C ALA A 62 -3.26 10.55 6.51
N TYR A 63 -2.99 9.96 5.36
CA TYR A 63 -2.72 10.65 4.11
C TYR A 63 -3.80 10.35 3.07
N PRO A 64 -4.24 11.33 2.28
CA PRO A 64 -5.29 11.15 1.28
C PRO A 64 -4.86 10.24 0.12
N SER A 65 -3.55 10.11 -0.12
CA SER A 65 -3.00 9.30 -1.21
C SER A 65 -1.65 8.69 -0.85
N PRO A 66 -1.24 7.60 -1.53
CA PRO A 66 0.08 6.99 -1.31
C PRO A 66 1.23 7.91 -1.78
N GLY A 67 0.95 8.80 -2.72
CA GLY A 67 1.92 9.81 -3.15
C GLY A 67 2.21 10.82 -2.04
N ALA A 68 1.16 11.39 -1.41
CA ALA A 68 1.32 12.33 -0.31
C ALA A 68 2.05 11.71 0.89
N LEU A 69 1.78 10.43 1.19
CA LEU A 69 2.48 9.68 2.24
C LEU A 69 3.97 9.52 1.88
N ALA A 70 4.29 9.11 0.65
CA ALA A 70 5.66 8.91 0.21
C ALA A 70 6.45 10.23 0.14
N ASP A 71 5.84 11.30 -0.38
CA ASP A 71 6.46 12.63 -0.47
C ASP A 71 6.84 13.20 0.92
N ALA A 72 6.13 12.78 1.97
CA ALA A 72 6.41 13.19 3.34
C ALA A 72 7.52 12.37 4.04
N ALA A 73 8.12 11.37 3.38
CA ALA A 73 9.10 10.48 4.01
C ALA A 73 10.31 11.21 4.60
N SER A 74 10.86 12.18 3.85
CA SER A 74 12.05 12.94 4.28
C SER A 74 11.76 14.07 5.28
N SER A 75 10.47 14.37 5.55
CA SER A 75 10.08 15.48 6.42
C SER A 75 10.12 15.15 7.93
N GLY A 76 10.33 13.87 8.28
CA GLY A 76 10.38 13.45 9.69
C GLY A 76 9.05 13.46 10.43
N VAL A 77 7.91 13.54 9.71
CA VAL A 77 6.57 13.62 10.33
C VAL A 77 5.98 12.25 10.67
N TRP A 78 6.50 11.17 10.10
CA TRP A 78 6.10 9.79 10.41
C TRP A 78 7.31 8.87 10.53
N ASP A 79 7.13 7.73 11.19
CA ASP A 79 8.19 6.76 11.48
C ASP A 79 8.05 5.46 10.71
N VAL A 80 6.81 4.98 10.56
CA VAL A 80 6.48 3.79 9.76
C VAL A 80 5.31 4.11 8.86
N GLY A 81 5.42 3.79 7.58
CA GLY A 81 4.36 3.99 6.58
C GLY A 81 3.92 2.66 5.96
N PHE A 82 2.60 2.49 5.75
CA PHE A 82 2.01 1.35 5.07
C PHE A 82 1.53 1.76 3.67
N LEU A 83 2.27 1.33 2.63
CA LEU A 83 1.99 1.71 1.24
C LEU A 83 2.56 0.70 0.25
N GLY A 84 2.18 0.81 -1.01
CA GLY A 84 2.77 -0.01 -2.09
C GLY A 84 4.27 0.28 -2.25
N ALA A 85 5.09 -0.76 -2.16
CA ALA A 85 6.53 -0.66 -2.43
C ALA A 85 6.77 -0.46 -3.93
N GLU A 86 7.52 0.58 -4.27
CA GLU A 86 7.91 0.94 -5.63
C GLU A 86 9.36 1.41 -5.69
N PRO A 87 10.12 1.11 -6.77
CA PRO A 87 11.52 1.49 -6.87
C PRO A 87 11.77 2.99 -6.65
N GLN A 88 10.89 3.85 -7.19
CA GLN A 88 11.02 5.29 -7.00
C GLN A 88 10.86 5.71 -5.52
N ARG A 89 9.98 5.07 -4.77
CA ARG A 89 9.80 5.34 -3.33
C ARG A 89 10.93 4.77 -2.49
N ALA A 90 11.56 3.68 -2.96
CA ALA A 90 12.70 3.06 -2.28
C ALA A 90 13.95 3.91 -2.27
N THR A 91 13.98 5.06 -2.96
CA THR A 91 15.04 6.07 -2.82
C THR A 91 15.01 6.75 -1.45
N GLU A 92 13.83 6.92 -0.85
CA GLU A 92 13.62 7.64 0.41
C GLU A 92 13.10 6.74 1.55
N ILE A 93 12.59 5.54 1.23
CA ILE A 93 11.95 4.62 2.17
C ILE A 93 12.64 3.26 2.11
N ASP A 94 13.02 2.74 3.28
CA ASP A 94 13.48 1.36 3.45
C ASP A 94 12.26 0.46 3.67
N PHE A 95 11.89 -0.30 2.64
CA PHE A 95 10.74 -1.20 2.67
C PHE A 95 11.10 -2.58 3.25
N THR A 96 10.08 -3.21 3.83
CA THR A 96 10.05 -4.65 4.15
C THR A 96 9.70 -5.46 2.89
N ALA A 97 9.71 -6.80 3.01
CA ALA A 97 8.95 -7.62 2.10
C ALA A 97 7.44 -7.28 2.18
N PRO A 98 6.64 -7.55 1.13
CA PRO A 98 5.22 -7.31 1.17
C PRO A 98 4.53 -8.21 2.19
N TYR A 99 3.44 -7.69 2.79
CA TYR A 99 2.55 -8.50 3.63
C TYR A 99 1.30 -8.95 2.85
N VAL A 100 0.85 -8.19 1.86
CA VAL A 100 -0.18 -8.57 0.88
C VAL A 100 0.15 -8.00 -0.50
N GLU A 101 -0.43 -8.61 -1.53
CA GLU A 101 -0.36 -8.16 -2.91
C GLU A 101 -1.76 -7.96 -3.48
N ILE A 102 -1.92 -6.91 -4.29
CA ILE A 102 -3.20 -6.57 -4.90
C ILE A 102 -2.98 -6.37 -6.41
N GLU A 103 -3.67 -7.14 -7.23
CA GLU A 103 -3.59 -7.01 -8.68
C GLU A 103 -4.03 -5.63 -9.16
N ALA A 104 -3.29 -5.06 -10.11
CA ALA A 104 -3.66 -3.87 -10.84
C ALA A 104 -3.93 -4.21 -12.31
N THR A 105 -5.07 -3.74 -12.81
CA THR A 105 -5.55 -4.03 -14.17
C THR A 105 -6.29 -2.83 -14.73
N TYR A 106 -7.11 -3.03 -15.77
CA TYR A 106 -7.87 -1.97 -16.41
C TYR A 106 -9.37 -2.23 -16.41
N LEU A 107 -10.14 -1.17 -16.24
CA LEU A 107 -11.56 -1.08 -16.60
C LEU A 107 -11.66 -0.45 -17.97
N VAL A 108 -12.42 -1.07 -18.88
CA VAL A 108 -12.66 -0.56 -20.24
C VAL A 108 -14.16 -0.37 -20.49
N PRO A 109 -14.58 0.60 -21.35
CA PRO A 109 -15.98 0.90 -21.59
C PRO A 109 -16.72 -0.25 -22.28
N ALA A 110 -18.04 -0.19 -22.27
CA ALA A 110 -18.90 -1.09 -23.03
C ALA A 110 -18.51 -1.06 -24.52
N GLY A 111 -18.45 -2.25 -25.14
CA GLY A 111 -18.10 -2.39 -26.56
C GLY A 111 -16.64 -2.10 -26.90
N SER A 112 -15.77 -1.82 -25.94
CA SER A 112 -14.34 -1.62 -26.18
C SER A 112 -13.72 -2.80 -26.94
N PRO A 113 -12.89 -2.54 -27.98
CA PRO A 113 -12.16 -3.58 -28.70
C PRO A 113 -11.00 -4.18 -27.88
N LEU A 114 -10.56 -3.49 -26.81
CA LEU A 114 -9.49 -3.95 -25.94
C LEU A 114 -9.91 -5.18 -25.15
N LYS A 115 -9.33 -6.34 -25.42
CA LYS A 115 -9.72 -7.62 -24.81
C LYS A 115 -8.77 -8.09 -23.74
N THR A 116 -7.50 -7.75 -23.86
CA THR A 116 -6.42 -8.15 -22.96
C THR A 116 -5.73 -6.94 -22.37
N VAL A 117 -5.00 -7.14 -21.29
CA VAL A 117 -4.15 -6.10 -20.67
C VAL A 117 -3.11 -5.57 -21.67
N ALA A 118 -2.58 -6.43 -22.53
CA ALA A 118 -1.57 -6.03 -23.52
C ALA A 118 -2.13 -5.09 -24.61
N ASP A 119 -3.41 -5.22 -24.95
CA ASP A 119 -4.04 -4.37 -25.99
C ASP A 119 -4.07 -2.90 -25.58
N VAL A 120 -4.03 -2.61 -24.27
CA VAL A 120 -4.16 -1.25 -23.72
C VAL A 120 -2.93 -0.39 -24.04
N ASP A 121 -1.72 -0.97 -24.13
CA ASP A 121 -0.53 -0.22 -24.54
C ASP A 121 -0.41 -0.10 -26.06
N SER A 122 -1.34 0.60 -26.66
CA SER A 122 -1.38 0.81 -28.12
C SER A 122 -1.47 2.30 -28.46
N PRO A 123 -1.02 2.72 -29.66
CA PRO A 123 -1.11 4.11 -30.08
C PRO A 123 -2.55 4.63 -30.04
N GLY A 124 -2.73 5.83 -29.50
CA GLY A 124 -4.04 6.50 -29.39
C GLY A 124 -4.85 6.12 -28.15
N GLN A 125 -4.44 5.13 -27.37
CA GLN A 125 -5.12 4.78 -26.12
C GLN A 125 -4.79 5.80 -25.02
N ARG A 126 -5.84 6.26 -24.30
CA ARG A 126 -5.73 7.17 -23.15
C ARG A 126 -6.20 6.40 -21.91
N ILE A 127 -5.36 6.41 -20.88
CA ILE A 127 -5.58 5.65 -19.66
C ILE A 127 -5.73 6.61 -18.49
N GLY A 128 -6.89 6.68 -17.88
CA GLY A 128 -7.12 7.40 -16.63
C GLY A 128 -6.38 6.72 -15.49
N VAL A 129 -5.70 7.49 -14.63
CA VAL A 129 -4.93 6.93 -13.52
C VAL A 129 -4.87 7.91 -12.34
N MET A 130 -4.89 7.39 -11.11
CA MET A 130 -4.58 8.20 -9.94
C MET A 130 -3.07 8.46 -9.88
N ALA A 131 -2.69 9.72 -9.94
CA ALA A 131 -1.30 10.18 -9.92
C ALA A 131 -0.56 9.68 -8.68
N LYS A 132 0.71 9.32 -8.89
CA LYS A 132 1.60 8.81 -7.85
C LYS A 132 1.05 7.58 -7.10
N SER A 133 0.11 6.82 -7.65
CA SER A 133 -0.20 5.48 -7.17
C SER A 133 0.92 4.50 -7.55
N ALA A 134 1.00 3.34 -6.88
CA ALA A 134 2.02 2.35 -7.24
C ALA A 134 1.85 1.85 -8.68
N TYR A 135 0.62 1.67 -9.14
CA TYR A 135 0.35 1.25 -10.51
C TYR A 135 0.58 2.37 -11.53
N ASP A 136 0.42 3.66 -11.18
CA ASP A 136 0.82 4.80 -12.01
C ASP A 136 2.35 4.83 -12.20
N LEU A 137 3.10 4.71 -11.11
CA LEU A 137 4.56 4.66 -11.17
C LEU A 137 5.07 3.48 -12.01
N TYR A 138 4.38 2.33 -11.94
CA TYR A 138 4.67 1.20 -12.80
C TYR A 138 4.39 1.52 -14.27
N LEU A 139 3.20 2.01 -14.59
CA LEU A 139 2.79 2.32 -15.96
C LEU A 139 3.65 3.42 -16.59
N THR A 140 4.01 4.45 -15.83
CA THR A 140 4.88 5.54 -16.31
C THR A 140 6.22 5.03 -16.83
N ARG A 141 6.79 3.96 -16.23
CA ARG A 141 8.07 3.40 -16.70
C ARG A 141 7.94 2.24 -17.68
N SER A 142 6.74 1.65 -17.84
CA SER A 142 6.54 0.44 -18.65
C SER A 142 5.79 0.65 -19.96
N LEU A 143 4.86 1.62 -20.04
CA LEU A 143 4.11 1.93 -21.24
C LEU A 143 5.01 2.49 -22.34
N LYS A 144 4.71 2.10 -23.58
CA LYS A 144 5.47 2.51 -24.76
C LYS A 144 4.65 3.39 -25.71
N HIS A 145 3.34 3.19 -25.74
CA HIS A 145 2.47 3.77 -26.78
C HIS A 145 1.29 4.54 -26.18
N ALA A 146 0.65 4.01 -25.16
CA ALA A 146 -0.52 4.62 -24.55
C ALA A 146 -0.16 5.85 -23.72
N LYS A 147 -1.12 6.76 -23.57
CA LYS A 147 -0.96 8.02 -22.81
C LYS A 147 -1.66 7.93 -21.46
N LEU A 148 -0.96 8.23 -20.38
CA LEU A 148 -1.56 8.38 -19.04
C LEU A 148 -2.23 9.75 -18.91
N ILE A 149 -3.45 9.74 -18.36
CA ILE A 149 -4.21 10.92 -17.96
C ILE A 149 -4.31 10.88 -16.43
N HIS A 150 -3.52 11.72 -15.80
CA HIS A 150 -3.35 11.74 -14.35
C HIS A 150 -4.43 12.58 -13.67
N GLU A 151 -4.96 12.05 -12.56
CA GLU A 151 -5.84 12.76 -11.64
C GLU A 151 -5.37 12.55 -10.20
N ASP A 152 -5.72 13.47 -9.31
CA ASP A 152 -5.21 13.49 -7.93
C ASP A 152 -5.93 12.52 -6.97
N SER A 153 -7.05 11.94 -7.39
CA SER A 153 -7.81 10.98 -6.58
C SER A 153 -8.46 9.89 -7.44
N LEU A 154 -8.86 8.78 -6.80
CA LEU A 154 -9.57 7.68 -7.45
C LEU A 154 -10.89 8.16 -8.08
N ASP A 155 -11.67 8.95 -7.35
CA ASP A 155 -12.95 9.46 -7.82
C ASP A 155 -12.79 10.38 -9.03
N ARG A 156 -11.74 11.22 -9.05
CA ARG A 156 -11.48 12.10 -10.20
C ARG A 156 -10.98 11.31 -11.40
N ALA A 157 -10.13 10.30 -11.18
CA ALA A 157 -9.68 9.41 -12.25
C ALA A 157 -10.88 8.66 -12.88
N PHE A 158 -11.82 8.16 -12.06
CA PHE A 158 -13.04 7.54 -12.56
C PHE A 158 -13.94 8.51 -13.31
N ARG A 159 -14.19 9.71 -12.76
CA ARG A 159 -14.99 10.75 -13.47
C ARG A 159 -14.35 11.12 -14.79
N ARG A 160 -13.04 11.35 -14.82
CA ARG A 160 -12.29 11.67 -16.02
C ARG A 160 -12.41 10.57 -17.08
N TYR A 161 -12.34 9.30 -16.65
CA TYR A 161 -12.55 8.15 -17.52
C TYR A 161 -13.94 8.19 -18.18
N VAL A 162 -14.98 8.51 -17.44
CA VAL A 162 -16.37 8.56 -17.94
C VAL A 162 -16.59 9.80 -18.81
N ASP A 163 -16.27 10.99 -18.31
CA ASP A 163 -16.60 12.27 -18.94
C ASP A 163 -15.85 12.48 -20.26
N ASP A 164 -14.58 12.16 -20.29
CA ASP A 164 -13.74 12.29 -21.49
C ASP A 164 -13.77 11.03 -22.37
N ARG A 165 -14.52 10.01 -21.99
CA ARG A 165 -14.61 8.73 -22.70
C ARG A 165 -13.23 8.15 -22.97
N LEU A 166 -12.42 8.01 -21.91
CA LEU A 166 -11.09 7.42 -22.03
C LEU A 166 -11.22 5.93 -22.39
N GLU A 167 -10.21 5.40 -23.06
CA GLU A 167 -10.20 4.02 -23.54
C GLU A 167 -10.02 3.01 -22.41
N ALA A 168 -9.34 3.42 -21.30
CA ALA A 168 -9.20 2.60 -20.11
C ALA A 168 -9.07 3.44 -18.83
N LEU A 169 -9.40 2.81 -17.69
CA LEU A 169 -9.07 3.30 -16.34
C LEU A 169 -8.16 2.26 -15.68
N ALA A 170 -6.98 2.66 -15.23
CA ALA A 170 -6.07 1.82 -14.47
C ALA A 170 -6.38 1.88 -12.97
N GLY A 171 -6.30 0.75 -12.28
CA GLY A 171 -6.54 0.69 -10.84
C GLY A 171 -6.33 -0.69 -10.24
N LEU A 172 -6.45 -0.76 -8.91
CA LEU A 172 -6.50 -2.04 -8.22
C LEU A 172 -7.79 -2.77 -8.62
N ARG A 173 -7.69 -4.08 -8.91
CA ARG A 173 -8.83 -4.89 -9.38
C ARG A 173 -10.09 -4.73 -8.52
N PRO A 174 -10.04 -4.80 -7.17
CA PRO A 174 -11.23 -4.63 -6.34
C PRO A 174 -11.88 -3.24 -6.49
N ALA A 175 -11.08 -2.18 -6.67
CA ALA A 175 -11.59 -0.82 -6.92
C ALA A 175 -12.29 -0.74 -8.27
N LEU A 176 -11.69 -1.30 -9.33
CA LEU A 176 -12.28 -1.32 -10.66
C LEU A 176 -13.56 -2.18 -10.73
N LEU A 177 -13.65 -3.24 -9.94
CA LEU A 177 -14.89 -4.03 -9.81
C LEU A 177 -16.01 -3.21 -9.16
N ALA A 178 -15.71 -2.37 -8.18
CA ALA A 178 -16.67 -1.44 -7.59
C ALA A 178 -17.08 -0.34 -8.60
N ASP A 179 -16.11 0.20 -9.34
CA ASP A 179 -16.37 1.22 -10.36
C ASP A 179 -17.19 0.68 -11.56
N ARG A 180 -17.00 -0.59 -11.92
CA ARG A 180 -17.85 -1.26 -12.92
C ARG A 180 -19.33 -1.22 -12.57
N GLN A 181 -19.67 -1.29 -11.28
CA GLN A 181 -21.09 -1.20 -10.86
C GLN A 181 -21.70 0.18 -11.12
N LYS A 182 -20.87 1.23 -11.13
CA LYS A 182 -21.30 2.62 -11.41
C LYS A 182 -21.41 2.89 -12.92
N GLN A 183 -20.73 2.11 -13.77
CA GLN A 183 -20.67 2.29 -15.23
C GLN A 183 -21.12 1.01 -15.94
N LEU A 184 -22.45 0.93 -16.21
CA LEU A 184 -23.04 -0.27 -16.80
C LEU A 184 -22.44 -0.62 -18.16
N GLY A 185 -22.19 -1.93 -18.36
CA GLY A 185 -21.63 -2.47 -19.59
C GLY A 185 -20.09 -2.39 -19.67
N SER A 186 -19.45 -1.61 -18.80
CA SER A 186 -17.97 -1.67 -18.71
C SER A 186 -17.51 -3.01 -18.15
N ARG A 187 -16.26 -3.37 -18.43
CA ARG A 187 -15.67 -4.63 -17.96
C ARG A 187 -14.25 -4.44 -17.46
N VAL A 188 -13.91 -5.13 -16.38
CA VAL A 188 -12.54 -5.25 -15.89
C VAL A 188 -11.84 -6.32 -16.74
N LEU A 189 -10.66 -6.01 -17.26
CA LEU A 189 -9.89 -6.95 -18.08
C LEU A 189 -9.37 -8.11 -17.22
N GLU A 190 -9.33 -9.29 -17.84
CA GLU A 190 -8.70 -10.48 -17.27
C GLU A 190 -7.17 -10.30 -17.22
N GLY A 191 -6.52 -10.94 -16.22
CA GLY A 191 -5.10 -10.76 -15.97
C GLY A 191 -4.78 -9.40 -15.36
N ASN A 192 -3.53 -9.14 -15.09
CA ASN A 192 -3.04 -7.89 -14.50
C ASN A 192 -1.80 -7.42 -15.25
N PHE A 193 -1.52 -6.10 -15.22
CA PHE A 193 -0.26 -5.58 -15.72
C PHE A 193 0.82 -5.56 -14.63
N THR A 194 0.42 -5.54 -13.36
CA THR A 194 1.30 -5.68 -12.20
C THR A 194 0.53 -6.13 -10.96
N SER A 195 1.25 -6.63 -9.97
CA SER A 195 0.74 -6.83 -8.61
C SER A 195 1.38 -5.80 -7.67
N VAL A 196 0.56 -4.98 -7.04
CA VAL A 196 1.02 -3.95 -6.10
C VAL A 196 1.37 -4.59 -4.78
N LYS A 197 2.65 -4.58 -4.44
CA LYS A 197 3.22 -5.13 -3.22
C LYS A 197 3.02 -4.17 -2.06
N GLN A 198 2.05 -4.43 -1.20
CA GLN A 198 1.81 -3.62 0.00
C GLN A 198 2.80 -4.01 1.09
N ALA A 199 3.58 -3.04 1.55
CA ALA A 199 4.66 -3.24 2.50
C ALA A 199 4.64 -2.19 3.61
N ALA A 200 5.32 -2.46 4.71
CA ALA A 200 5.69 -1.45 5.67
C ALA A 200 7.05 -0.85 5.26
N GLY A 201 7.24 0.42 5.57
CA GLY A 201 8.53 1.08 5.33
C GLY A 201 8.83 2.12 6.39
N THR A 202 10.11 2.44 6.58
CA THR A 202 10.58 3.54 7.42
C THR A 202 11.43 4.50 6.57
N PRO A 203 11.46 5.80 6.88
CA PRO A 203 12.37 6.72 6.17
C PRO A 203 13.80 6.21 6.23
N LYS A 204 14.58 6.45 5.17
CA LYS A 204 15.99 6.05 5.12
C LYS A 204 16.82 6.67 6.25
N GLY A 205 17.97 6.03 6.54
CA GLY A 205 18.87 6.46 7.62
C GLY A 205 18.51 5.89 8.99
N ARG A 206 17.61 4.91 9.05
CA ARG A 206 17.11 4.25 10.28
C ARG A 206 17.40 2.74 10.28
N PRO A 207 18.69 2.32 10.25
CA PRO A 207 19.05 0.92 9.99
C PRO A 207 18.57 -0.07 11.06
N ALA A 208 18.56 0.32 12.34
CA ALA A 208 18.06 -0.53 13.42
C ALA A 208 16.55 -0.71 13.33
N GLY A 209 15.81 0.37 13.08
CA GLY A 209 14.37 0.35 12.87
C GLY A 209 13.96 -0.41 11.63
N ALA A 210 14.66 -0.21 10.51
CA ALA A 210 14.40 -0.94 9.26
C ALA A 210 14.65 -2.45 9.42
N GLY A 211 15.70 -2.83 10.14
CA GLY A 211 15.98 -4.24 10.48
C GLY A 211 14.85 -4.86 11.28
N TYR A 212 14.46 -4.22 12.37
CA TYR A 212 13.37 -4.69 13.23
C TYR A 212 12.03 -4.76 12.49
N LEU A 213 11.72 -3.76 11.66
CA LEU A 213 10.49 -3.72 10.88
C LEU A 213 10.39 -4.87 9.88
N ARG A 214 11.51 -5.26 9.25
CA ARG A 214 11.57 -6.44 8.38
C ARG A 214 11.28 -7.73 9.14
N GLU A 215 11.86 -7.91 10.32
CA GLU A 215 11.60 -9.07 11.18
C GLU A 215 10.15 -9.09 11.65
N PHE A 216 9.62 -7.94 12.07
CA PHE A 216 8.23 -7.80 12.48
C PHE A 216 7.25 -8.24 11.38
N ILE A 217 7.43 -7.78 10.13
CA ILE A 217 6.53 -8.15 9.02
C ILE A 217 6.59 -9.65 8.73
N GLU A 218 7.77 -10.27 8.77
CA GLU A 218 7.87 -11.72 8.58
C GLU A 218 7.16 -12.49 9.72
N ASP A 219 7.31 -12.04 10.96
CA ASP A 219 6.66 -12.67 12.10
C ASP A 219 5.13 -12.55 12.06
N VAL A 220 4.58 -11.36 11.72
CA VAL A 220 3.12 -11.20 11.63
C VAL A 220 2.50 -11.96 10.45
N LYS A 221 3.27 -12.23 9.38
CA LYS A 221 2.87 -13.16 8.33
C LYS A 221 2.85 -14.60 8.85
N GLN A 222 3.92 -15.04 9.48
CA GLN A 222 4.08 -16.41 9.97
C GLN A 222 3.10 -16.76 11.09
N SER A 223 2.85 -15.84 12.02
CA SER A 223 1.89 -16.03 13.11
C SER A 223 0.43 -15.98 12.65
N GLY A 224 0.18 -15.67 11.37
CA GLY A 224 -1.16 -15.53 10.79
C GLY A 224 -1.89 -14.25 11.22
N LEU A 225 -1.20 -13.27 11.81
CA LEU A 225 -1.84 -12.02 12.20
C LEU A 225 -2.34 -11.24 10.98
N VAL A 226 -1.55 -11.19 9.88
CA VAL A 226 -1.97 -10.56 8.62
C VAL A 226 -3.24 -11.22 8.08
N TRP A 227 -3.31 -12.56 8.09
CA TRP A 227 -4.50 -13.29 7.64
C TRP A 227 -5.73 -12.95 8.50
N ARG A 228 -5.59 -12.99 9.84
CA ARG A 228 -6.70 -12.61 10.73
C ARG A 228 -7.17 -11.18 10.53
N ALA A 229 -6.26 -10.23 10.34
CA ALA A 229 -6.60 -8.84 10.08
C ALA A 229 -7.34 -8.68 8.74
N VAL A 230 -6.94 -9.40 7.70
CA VAL A 230 -7.64 -9.42 6.40
C VAL A 230 -9.05 -10.01 6.55
N GLU A 231 -9.17 -11.15 7.23
CA GLU A 231 -10.45 -11.86 7.44
C GLU A 231 -11.42 -11.04 8.30
N SER A 232 -10.95 -10.51 9.45
CA SER A 232 -11.79 -9.72 10.36
C SER A 232 -12.32 -8.42 9.72
N ASN A 233 -11.58 -7.88 8.75
CA ASN A 233 -12.00 -6.73 7.97
C ASN A 233 -12.88 -7.09 6.75
N GLY A 234 -13.14 -8.38 6.50
CA GLY A 234 -13.96 -8.86 5.38
C GLY A 234 -13.37 -8.55 4.00
N ILE A 235 -12.04 -8.50 3.89
CA ILE A 235 -11.36 -8.08 2.65
C ILE A 235 -11.26 -9.25 1.69
N GLN A 236 -11.56 -8.98 0.41
CA GLN A 236 -11.42 -9.90 -0.70
C GLN A 236 -10.61 -9.27 -1.84
N GLY A 237 -10.08 -10.10 -2.74
CA GLY A 237 -9.39 -9.64 -3.95
C GLY A 237 -7.94 -9.20 -3.72
N LEU A 238 -7.30 -9.72 -2.67
CA LEU A 238 -5.87 -9.62 -2.44
C LEU A 238 -5.26 -11.01 -2.22
N THR A 239 -3.95 -11.11 -2.37
CA THR A 239 -3.17 -12.31 -2.06
C THR A 239 -2.29 -12.04 -0.84
N LEU A 240 -2.28 -12.96 0.13
CA LEU A 240 -1.35 -12.89 1.24
C LEU A 240 0.06 -13.21 0.74
N ALA A 241 1.03 -12.37 1.11
CA ALA A 241 2.41 -12.64 0.78
C ALA A 241 2.95 -13.78 1.68
N ALA A 242 3.59 -14.77 1.06
CA ALA A 242 4.19 -15.86 1.82
C ALA A 242 5.31 -15.33 2.75
N PRO A 243 5.48 -15.92 3.95
CA PRO A 243 6.66 -15.67 4.77
C PRO A 243 7.94 -16.08 4.02
N ALA A 244 9.06 -15.42 4.33
CA ALA A 244 10.36 -15.85 3.81
C ALA A 244 10.72 -17.23 4.36
N THR A 245 11.11 -18.17 3.47
CA THR A 245 11.32 -19.58 3.79
C THR A 245 12.63 -19.86 4.57
N ASP A 246 13.59 -18.93 4.58
CA ASP A 246 14.97 -19.19 5.00
C ASP A 246 15.37 -18.53 6.35
N ARG A 247 14.43 -18.25 7.26
CA ARG A 247 14.78 -17.69 8.56
C ARG A 247 14.57 -18.69 9.69
N VAL A 248 15.66 -19.08 10.33
CA VAL A 248 15.63 -19.62 11.69
C VAL A 248 15.24 -18.45 12.61
N PHE A 249 13.99 -18.41 13.02
CA PHE A 249 13.52 -17.44 14.00
C PHE A 249 14.15 -17.74 15.35
N LEU A 250 15.04 -16.87 15.77
CA LEU A 250 15.35 -16.77 17.18
C LEU A 250 14.21 -15.97 17.83
N PRO A 251 13.44 -16.56 18.76
CA PRO A 251 12.46 -15.78 19.50
C PRO A 251 13.22 -14.75 20.34
N VAL A 252 13.18 -13.50 19.94
CA VAL A 252 13.63 -12.40 20.78
C VAL A 252 12.42 -11.86 21.50
N PRO A 253 12.15 -12.27 22.76
CA PRO A 253 11.29 -11.48 23.61
C PRO A 253 12.09 -10.21 23.95
N LEU A 254 11.79 -9.09 23.29
CA LEU A 254 12.22 -7.80 23.78
C LEU A 254 11.40 -7.53 25.04
N ASN A 255 11.95 -7.94 26.19
CA ASN A 255 11.43 -7.50 27.49
C ASN A 255 11.78 -6.01 27.64
N PHE A 256 10.89 -5.14 27.21
CA PHE A 256 10.87 -3.73 27.56
C PHE A 256 10.34 -3.58 28.99
N GLN A 257 10.99 -4.19 29.99
CA GLN A 257 10.72 -3.85 31.39
C GLN A 257 11.52 -2.59 31.70
N SER A 258 10.77 -1.53 31.95
CA SER A 258 11.24 -0.25 32.51
C SER A 258 12.10 -0.49 33.76
N ARG A 259 13.31 0.02 33.75
CA ARG A 259 14.00 0.46 34.96
C ARG A 259 13.90 1.98 35.04
#